data_21a615ea3874f5a67b752dfae5b3e236
#
_entry.id   21a615ea3874f5a67b752dfae5b3e236
#
_cell.length_a   1.000
_cell.length_b   1.000
_cell.length_c   1.000
_cell.angle_alpha   90.00
_cell.angle_beta   90.00
_cell.angle_gamma   90.00
#
_symmetry.space_group_name_H-M   'P 1'
#
loop_
_entity.id
_entity.type
_entity.pdbx_description
1 polymer ?
#
loop_
_entity_poly.entity_id
_entity_poly.type
_entity_poly.pdbx_seq_one_letter_code
_entity_poly.pdbx_strand_id
1 'polypeptide(L)'
;MRKLVVTQNMTVDGSIEMLGDWFDPQRQADQTDLIEEVHRQDSHSDAFLTGRHTFEAMRSYWPGQTVDPTGVTAYLNDVRKYVVSSMINDPQWQNTTVLSGDLIQQVRALKEQQGQDIVITGSISLCHTLIEAGLVDEYRLFVYPVVQGRGRRLFPDG
;
A
#
# COMPACT_ATOMS: atom_id res chain seq x y z
N MET A 1 18.67 8.42 3.48
CA MET A 1 17.36 8.70 2.86
C MET A 1 16.44 7.49 3.09
N ARG A 2 15.20 7.75 3.42
CA ARG A 2 14.20 6.68 3.62
C ARG A 2 13.90 5.98 2.30
N LYS A 3 13.67 4.67 2.36
CA LYS A 3 13.22 3.92 1.18
C LYS A 3 11.74 4.14 0.93
N LEU A 4 11.36 4.29 -0.32
CA LEU A 4 9.98 4.16 -0.77
C LEU A 4 9.80 2.74 -1.31
N VAL A 5 8.91 2.00 -0.68
CA VAL A 5 8.71 0.57 -0.92
C VAL A 5 7.31 0.34 -1.44
N VAL A 6 7.20 -0.26 -2.62
CA VAL A 6 5.93 -0.74 -3.16
C VAL A 6 5.70 -2.16 -2.67
N THR A 7 4.60 -2.38 -1.95
CA THR A 7 4.14 -3.70 -1.52
C THR A 7 2.84 -4.03 -2.25
N GLN A 8 2.79 -5.16 -2.95
CA GLN A 8 1.61 -5.56 -3.71
C GLN A 8 1.38 -7.06 -3.65
N ASN A 9 0.10 -7.43 -3.58
CA ASN A 9 -0.35 -8.76 -3.94
C ASN A 9 -0.58 -8.79 -5.46
N MET A 10 -0.01 -9.78 -6.13
CA MET A 10 0.04 -9.80 -7.58
C MET A 10 -0.20 -11.22 -8.10
N THR A 11 -0.93 -11.34 -9.21
CA THR A 11 -1.01 -12.62 -9.93
C THR A 11 0.31 -12.92 -10.64
N VAL A 12 0.52 -14.18 -11.02
CA VAL A 12 1.75 -14.59 -11.70
C VAL A 12 1.90 -13.91 -13.07
N ASP A 13 0.80 -13.49 -13.69
CA ASP A 13 0.81 -12.74 -14.95
C ASP A 13 0.86 -11.20 -14.76
N GLY A 14 1.11 -10.73 -13.55
CA GLY A 14 1.42 -9.32 -13.26
C GLY A 14 0.24 -8.42 -12.96
N SER A 15 -0.97 -8.95 -12.85
CA SER A 15 -2.14 -8.15 -12.48
C SER A 15 -2.16 -7.83 -11.00
N ILE A 16 -2.51 -6.59 -10.64
CA ILE A 16 -2.70 -6.15 -9.25
C ILE A 16 -4.13 -5.72 -8.95
N GLU A 17 -5.03 -5.77 -9.91
CA GLU A 17 -6.46 -5.59 -9.66
C GLU A 17 -7.09 -6.86 -9.11
N MET A 18 -7.89 -6.70 -8.06
CA MET A 18 -8.59 -7.81 -7.40
C MET A 18 -9.90 -8.13 -8.13
N LEU A 19 -9.77 -8.63 -9.37
CA LEU A 19 -10.92 -9.05 -10.19
C LEU A 19 -11.16 -10.54 -9.94
N GLY A 20 -12.19 -10.87 -9.20
CA GLY A 20 -12.48 -12.24 -8.81
C GLY A 20 -12.11 -12.52 -7.35
N ASP A 21 -11.89 -13.77 -7.03
CA ASP A 21 -11.76 -14.27 -5.66
C ASP A 21 -10.35 -14.79 -5.31
N TRP A 22 -9.34 -14.46 -6.10
CA TRP A 22 -7.98 -14.98 -5.88
C TRP A 22 -7.31 -14.37 -4.64
N PHE A 23 -7.78 -13.23 -4.16
CA PHE A 23 -7.23 -12.56 -2.98
C PHE A 23 -8.31 -12.39 -1.91
N ASP A 24 -8.02 -12.87 -0.71
CA ASP A 24 -8.80 -12.64 0.49
C ASP A 24 -7.82 -12.37 1.64
N PRO A 25 -7.79 -11.14 2.21
CA PRO A 25 -6.84 -10.79 3.24
C PRO A 25 -7.04 -11.56 4.56
N GLN A 26 -8.20 -12.17 4.77
CA GLN A 26 -8.54 -12.92 5.98
C GLN A 26 -8.88 -14.39 5.70
N ARG A 27 -8.35 -14.93 4.62
CA ARG A 27 -8.59 -16.34 4.25
C ARG A 27 -8.16 -17.27 5.37
N GLN A 28 -9.01 -18.27 5.67
CA GLN A 28 -8.80 -19.23 6.77
C GLN A 28 -7.82 -20.38 6.44
N ALA A 29 -7.03 -20.28 5.42
CA ALA A 29 -5.96 -21.23 5.16
C ALA A 29 -4.75 -20.95 6.07
N ASP A 30 -3.85 -21.93 6.19
CA ASP A 30 -2.59 -21.72 6.91
C ASP A 30 -1.75 -20.68 6.13
N GLN A 31 -1.60 -19.51 6.72
CA GLN A 31 -0.84 -18.38 6.18
C GLN A 31 0.22 -17.90 7.16
N THR A 32 0.71 -18.77 8.03
CA THR A 32 1.62 -18.42 9.11
C THR A 32 2.87 -17.72 8.58
N ASP A 33 3.50 -18.26 7.54
CA ASP A 33 4.68 -17.68 6.91
C ASP A 33 4.40 -16.33 6.24
N LEU A 34 3.24 -16.18 5.61
CA LEU A 34 2.81 -14.90 5.04
C LEU A 34 2.60 -13.84 6.12
N ILE A 35 1.92 -14.21 7.21
CA ILE A 35 1.66 -13.30 8.34
C ILE A 35 2.98 -12.88 9.00
N GLU A 36 3.90 -13.81 9.21
CA GLU A 36 5.23 -13.51 9.77
C GLU A 36 5.99 -12.53 8.89
N GLU A 37 5.97 -12.71 7.57
CA GLU A 37 6.63 -11.79 6.64
C GLU A 37 5.97 -10.40 6.64
N VAL A 38 4.64 -10.33 6.67
CA VAL A 38 3.92 -9.05 6.78
C VAL A 38 4.31 -8.33 8.07
N HIS A 39 4.34 -9.02 9.20
CA HIS A 39 4.77 -8.43 10.49
C HIS A 39 6.22 -7.95 10.43
N ARG A 40 7.10 -8.71 9.81
CA ARG A 40 8.50 -8.31 9.64
C ARG A 40 8.61 -7.02 8.82
N GLN A 41 7.89 -6.92 7.74
CA GLN A 41 7.88 -5.72 6.89
C GLN A 41 7.27 -4.52 7.61
N ASP A 42 6.15 -4.72 8.31
CA ASP A 42 5.48 -3.66 9.07
C ASP A 42 6.39 -3.09 10.17
N SER A 43 7.19 -3.93 10.80
CA SER A 43 8.12 -3.49 11.85
C SER A 43 9.25 -2.58 11.34
N HIS A 44 9.48 -2.53 10.03
CA HIS A 44 10.51 -1.71 9.41
C HIS A 44 9.93 -0.47 8.70
N SER A 45 8.63 -0.22 8.80
CA SER A 45 7.98 0.93 8.20
C SER A 45 7.26 1.77 9.23
N ASP A 46 7.38 3.08 9.11
CA ASP A 46 6.70 4.05 9.99
C ASP A 46 5.83 5.04 9.23
N ALA A 47 5.69 4.85 7.93
CA ALA A 47 4.84 5.69 7.09
C ALA A 47 4.17 4.85 6.00
N PHE A 48 2.91 5.20 5.72
CA PHE A 48 2.09 4.56 4.72
C PHE A 48 1.55 5.62 3.76
N LEU A 49 1.92 5.52 2.50
CA LEU A 49 1.51 6.46 1.45
C LEU A 49 0.45 5.79 0.57
N THR A 50 -0.60 6.51 0.24
CA THR A 50 -1.70 5.95 -0.54
C THR A 50 -2.39 7.00 -1.39
N GLY A 51 -3.01 6.58 -2.48
CA GLY A 51 -3.93 7.38 -3.26
C GLY A 51 -5.34 7.35 -2.65
N ARG A 52 -6.22 8.25 -3.12
CA ARG A 52 -7.55 8.46 -2.55
C ARG A 52 -8.41 7.19 -2.57
N HIS A 53 -8.50 6.52 -3.71
CA HIS A 53 -9.37 5.35 -3.86
C HIS A 53 -8.97 4.21 -2.94
N THR A 54 -7.68 3.90 -2.88
CA THR A 54 -7.14 2.89 -1.98
C THR A 54 -7.35 3.28 -0.53
N PHE A 55 -7.12 4.55 -0.18
CA PHE A 55 -7.33 5.06 1.17
C PHE A 55 -8.78 4.89 1.62
N GLU A 56 -9.73 5.30 0.78
CA GLU A 56 -11.16 5.20 1.09
C GLU A 56 -11.61 3.74 1.25
N ALA A 57 -11.13 2.86 0.39
CA ALA A 57 -11.41 1.43 0.47
C ALA A 57 -10.85 0.82 1.77
N MET A 58 -9.61 1.12 2.11
CA MET A 58 -8.97 0.64 3.34
C MET A 58 -9.63 1.21 4.59
N ARG A 59 -9.97 2.49 4.58
CA ARG A 59 -10.67 3.13 5.70
C ARG A 59 -12.04 2.51 5.95
N SER A 60 -12.73 2.09 4.90
CA SER A 60 -14.04 1.44 5.02
C SER A 60 -13.97 0.02 5.55
N TYR A 61 -12.86 -0.67 5.32
CA TYR A 61 -12.72 -2.09 5.65
C TYR A 61 -11.98 -2.32 6.98
N TRP A 62 -10.74 -1.80 7.12
CA TRP A 62 -9.84 -2.21 8.18
C TRP A 62 -10.19 -1.71 9.58
N PRO A 63 -10.57 -0.44 9.79
CA PRO A 63 -10.86 0.04 11.15
C PRO A 63 -11.98 -0.71 11.86
N GLY A 64 -12.91 -1.30 11.11
CA GLY A 64 -14.02 -2.10 11.66
C GLY A 64 -13.67 -3.56 11.97
N GLN A 65 -12.46 -4.01 11.66
CA GLN A 65 -12.03 -5.40 11.89
C GLN A 65 -11.58 -5.59 13.33
N THR A 66 -12.48 -6.05 14.18
CA THR A 66 -12.20 -6.24 15.62
C THR A 66 -11.44 -7.52 15.91
N VAL A 67 -11.52 -8.51 15.03
CA VAL A 67 -10.75 -9.77 15.10
C VAL A 67 -9.95 -9.90 13.81
N ASP A 68 -8.67 -9.60 13.88
CA ASP A 68 -7.77 -9.65 12.73
C ASP A 68 -6.49 -10.40 13.11
N PRO A 69 -6.34 -11.68 12.69
CA PRO A 69 -5.16 -12.46 12.99
C PRO A 69 -3.91 -12.00 12.23
N THR A 70 -4.06 -11.16 11.18
CA THR A 70 -2.93 -10.67 10.39
C THR A 70 -2.16 -9.55 11.09
N GLY A 71 -2.78 -8.82 12.03
CA GLY A 71 -2.20 -7.64 12.67
C GLY A 71 -2.22 -6.38 11.80
N VAL A 72 -2.76 -6.46 10.59
CA VAL A 72 -2.80 -5.32 9.64
C VAL A 72 -3.66 -4.18 10.17
N THR A 73 -4.78 -4.48 10.82
CA THR A 73 -5.66 -3.45 11.38
C THR A 73 -4.93 -2.58 12.40
N ALA A 74 -4.22 -3.19 13.35
CA ALA A 74 -3.47 -2.45 14.36
C ALA A 74 -2.36 -1.60 13.70
N TYR A 75 -1.62 -2.16 12.76
CA TYR A 75 -0.60 -1.44 12.01
C TYR A 75 -1.18 -0.24 11.28
N LEU A 76 -2.26 -0.41 10.53
CA LEU A 76 -2.87 0.67 9.74
C LEU A 76 -3.50 1.76 10.62
N ASN A 77 -4.02 1.42 11.79
CA ASN A 77 -4.51 2.43 12.73
C ASN A 77 -3.39 3.26 13.33
N ASP A 78 -2.25 2.65 13.63
CA ASP A 78 -1.14 3.29 14.34
C ASP A 78 -0.14 4.00 13.43
N VAL A 79 0.10 3.49 12.23
CA VAL A 79 1.08 4.04 11.30
C VAL A 79 0.70 5.46 10.87
N ARG A 80 1.70 6.28 10.62
CA ARG A 80 1.49 7.61 10.03
C ARG A 80 1.12 7.45 8.55
N LYS A 81 -0.08 7.92 8.20
CA LYS A 81 -0.62 7.78 6.85
C LYS A 81 -0.56 9.10 6.10
N TYR A 82 -0.22 9.01 4.83
CA TYR A 82 -0.24 10.14 3.89
C TYR A 82 -1.14 9.77 2.73
N VAL A 83 -2.20 10.53 2.52
CA VAL A 83 -3.12 10.32 1.38
C VAL A 83 -2.95 11.44 0.35
N VAL A 84 -2.66 11.05 -0.87
CA VAL A 84 -2.52 11.99 -2.00
C VAL A 84 -3.92 12.26 -2.55
N SER A 85 -4.41 13.48 -2.34
CA SER A 85 -5.73 13.89 -2.83
C SER A 85 -5.89 15.41 -2.78
N SER A 86 -6.56 15.96 -3.80
CA SER A 86 -7.06 17.33 -3.79
C SER A 86 -8.52 17.43 -3.33
N MET A 87 -9.16 16.30 -3.05
CA MET A 87 -10.61 16.21 -2.77
C MET A 87 -10.94 15.89 -1.31
N ILE A 88 -10.02 15.25 -0.58
CA ILE A 88 -10.25 14.90 0.83
C ILE A 88 -9.90 16.11 1.69
N ASN A 89 -10.88 16.61 2.46
CA ASN A 89 -10.67 17.67 3.45
C ASN A 89 -10.50 17.12 4.86
N ASP A 90 -11.29 16.10 5.20
CA ASP A 90 -11.22 15.41 6.49
C ASP A 90 -11.04 13.91 6.24
N PRO A 91 -9.84 13.35 6.52
CA PRO A 91 -9.57 11.95 6.26
C PRO A 91 -10.35 10.98 7.16
N GLN A 92 -10.81 11.39 8.33
CA GLN A 92 -11.57 10.57 9.27
C GLN A 92 -10.90 9.22 9.63
N TRP A 93 -9.60 9.22 9.69
CA TRP A 93 -8.79 8.12 10.16
C TRP A 93 -7.58 8.70 10.88
N GLN A 94 -7.26 8.18 12.07
CA GLN A 94 -6.20 8.74 12.91
C GLN A 94 -4.83 8.70 12.22
N ASN A 95 -3.94 9.60 12.60
CA ASN A 95 -2.58 9.69 12.07
C ASN A 95 -2.51 9.87 10.56
N THR A 96 -3.45 10.57 9.97
CA THR A 96 -3.52 10.78 8.52
C THR A 96 -3.27 12.25 8.16
N THR A 97 -2.36 12.46 7.22
CA THR A 97 -2.06 13.76 6.61
C THR A 97 -2.47 13.71 5.13
N VAL A 98 -3.19 14.73 4.68
CA VAL A 98 -3.56 14.87 3.27
C VAL A 98 -2.44 15.61 2.54
N LEU A 99 -1.94 15.02 1.46
CA LEU A 99 -0.98 15.65 0.56
C LEU A 99 -1.72 16.18 -0.67
N SER A 100 -1.88 17.50 -0.74
CA SER A 100 -2.46 18.19 -1.90
C SER A 100 -1.41 19.15 -2.48
N GLY A 101 -1.04 18.99 -3.72
CA GLY A 101 -0.01 19.82 -4.36
C GLY A 101 0.92 18.97 -5.21
N ASP A 102 2.15 19.41 -5.37
CA ASP A 102 3.14 18.70 -6.19
C ASP A 102 3.54 17.38 -5.54
N LEU A 103 3.04 16.29 -6.09
CA LEU A 103 3.24 14.93 -5.57
C LEU A 103 4.73 14.57 -5.49
N ILE A 104 5.47 14.82 -6.56
CA ILE A 104 6.88 14.44 -6.65
C ILE A 104 7.72 15.16 -5.60
N GLN A 105 7.50 16.46 -5.44
CA GLN A 105 8.20 17.25 -4.41
C GLN A 105 7.83 16.79 -3.01
N GLN A 106 6.57 16.51 -2.75
CA GLN A 106 6.10 16.05 -1.44
C GLN A 106 6.67 14.68 -1.07
N VAL A 107 6.73 13.74 -2.02
CA VAL A 107 7.31 12.42 -1.79
C VAL A 107 8.82 12.52 -1.57
N ARG A 108 9.51 13.35 -2.34
CA ARG A 108 10.95 13.59 -2.12
C ARG A 108 11.20 14.17 -0.72
N ALA A 109 10.39 15.12 -0.30
CA ALA A 109 10.50 15.71 1.04
C ALA A 109 10.28 14.65 2.15
N LEU A 110 9.31 13.75 1.98
CA LEU A 110 9.10 12.64 2.90
C LEU A 110 10.32 11.71 2.98
N LYS A 111 10.92 11.39 1.85
CA LYS A 111 12.11 10.53 1.80
C LYS A 111 13.32 11.15 2.49
N GLU A 112 13.42 12.46 2.51
CA GLU A 112 14.53 13.19 3.17
C GLU A 112 14.35 13.31 4.68
N GLN A 113 13.15 13.12 5.20
CA GLN A 113 12.91 13.11 6.64
C GLN A 113 13.56 11.89 7.29
N GLN A 114 13.86 12.00 8.57
CA GLN A 114 14.31 10.86 9.36
C GLN A 114 13.15 9.90 9.61
N GLY A 115 13.42 8.60 9.54
CA GLY A 115 12.44 7.57 9.77
C GLY A 115 12.80 6.27 9.08
N GLN A 116 11.87 5.33 9.16
CA GLN A 116 11.98 4.02 8.52
C GLN A 116 11.39 4.05 7.11
N ASP A 117 11.06 2.89 6.56
CA ASP A 117 10.53 2.78 5.21
C ASP A 117 9.16 3.45 5.07
N ILE A 118 8.92 4.03 3.91
CA ILE A 118 7.62 4.52 3.46
C ILE A 118 7.02 3.45 2.55
N VAL A 119 5.88 2.88 2.93
CA VAL A 119 5.23 1.79 2.19
C VAL A 119 4.05 2.33 1.39
N ILE A 120 3.91 1.88 0.16
CA ILE A 120 2.76 2.18 -0.70
C ILE A 120 2.21 0.89 -1.31
N THR A 121 0.89 0.71 -1.28
CA THR A 121 0.20 -0.41 -1.94
C THR A 121 -0.76 0.02 -3.05
N GLY A 122 -1.06 1.27 -3.20
CA GLY A 122 -1.97 1.85 -4.21
C GLY A 122 -2.26 3.32 -3.90
N SER A 123 -2.93 4.03 -4.73
CA SER A 123 -3.61 3.56 -5.95
C SER A 123 -2.62 3.11 -7.04
N ILE A 124 -3.14 2.41 -8.05
CA ILE A 124 -2.34 1.94 -9.18
C ILE A 124 -1.73 3.11 -9.95
N SER A 125 -2.51 4.15 -10.22
CA SER A 125 -2.03 5.36 -10.91
C SER A 125 -0.96 6.09 -10.11
N LEU A 126 -1.07 6.12 -8.79
CA LEU A 126 -0.05 6.70 -7.92
C LEU A 126 1.26 5.90 -8.01
N CYS A 127 1.17 4.57 -7.95
CA CYS A 127 2.34 3.71 -8.10
C CYS A 127 3.02 3.94 -9.46
N HIS A 128 2.25 4.01 -10.55
CA HIS A 128 2.80 4.27 -11.88
C HIS A 128 3.54 5.60 -11.94
N THR A 129 2.96 6.66 -11.40
CA THR A 129 3.59 7.99 -11.37
C THR A 129 4.92 7.97 -10.61
N LEU A 130 4.97 7.30 -9.46
CA LEU A 130 6.18 7.22 -8.65
C LEU A 130 7.26 6.32 -9.28
N ILE A 131 6.85 5.24 -9.94
CA ILE A 131 7.76 4.36 -10.70
C ILE A 131 8.39 5.14 -11.86
N GLU A 132 7.58 5.84 -12.66
CA GLU A 132 8.05 6.64 -13.78
C GLU A 132 8.99 7.77 -13.35
N ALA A 133 8.76 8.33 -12.18
CA ALA A 133 9.62 9.37 -11.60
C ALA A 133 10.93 8.82 -11.01
N GLY A 134 11.11 7.49 -10.97
CA GLY A 134 12.30 6.87 -10.41
C GLY A 134 12.43 6.99 -8.90
N LEU A 135 11.32 7.15 -8.18
CA LEU A 135 11.32 7.37 -6.73
C LEU A 135 11.20 6.09 -5.91
N VAL A 136 10.84 4.96 -6.53
CA VAL A 136 10.67 3.68 -5.85
C VAL A 136 12.02 2.99 -5.69
N ASP A 137 12.35 2.64 -4.46
CA ASP A 137 13.64 2.02 -4.11
C ASP A 137 13.54 0.50 -4.03
N GLU A 138 12.38 -0.03 -3.68
CA GLU A 138 12.22 -1.47 -3.42
C GLU A 138 10.80 -1.92 -3.76
N TYR A 139 10.69 -3.13 -4.29
CA TYR A 139 9.41 -3.80 -4.55
C TYR A 139 9.33 -5.06 -3.69
N ARG A 140 8.26 -5.20 -2.92
CA ARG A 140 7.95 -6.38 -2.11
C ARG A 140 6.67 -6.98 -2.65
N LEU A 141 6.81 -8.04 -3.44
CA LEU A 141 5.70 -8.62 -4.19
C LEU A 141 5.32 -9.98 -3.62
N PHE A 142 4.05 -10.12 -3.26
CA PHE A 142 3.45 -11.41 -2.91
C PHE A 142 2.78 -11.96 -4.16
N VAL A 143 3.44 -12.91 -4.83
CA VAL A 143 2.97 -13.45 -6.10
C VAL A 143 2.10 -14.67 -5.84
N TYR A 144 0.86 -14.60 -6.29
CA TYR A 144 -0.09 -15.69 -6.19
C TYR A 144 -0.05 -16.57 -7.46
N PRO A 145 -0.12 -17.89 -7.34
CA PRO A 145 -0.05 -18.81 -8.48
C PRO A 145 -1.37 -18.83 -9.24
N VAL A 146 -1.82 -17.69 -9.73
CA VAL A 146 -3.06 -17.47 -10.44
C VAL A 146 -2.80 -16.66 -11.69
N VAL A 147 -3.38 -17.07 -12.81
CA VAL A 147 -3.40 -16.29 -14.05
C VAL A 147 -4.79 -15.67 -14.17
N GLN A 148 -4.88 -14.35 -14.06
CA GLN A 148 -6.13 -13.62 -14.18
C GLN A 148 -6.47 -13.28 -15.64
N GLY A 149 -5.44 -13.04 -16.45
CA GLY A 149 -5.58 -12.76 -17.88
C GLY A 149 -6.16 -11.39 -18.21
N ARG A 150 -6.40 -10.56 -17.19
CA ARG A 150 -7.01 -9.22 -17.32
C ARG A 150 -6.67 -8.39 -16.10
N GLY A 151 -6.99 -7.11 -16.15
CA GLY A 151 -6.76 -6.18 -15.05
C GLY A 151 -5.48 -5.36 -15.25
N ARG A 152 -5.39 -4.29 -14.48
CA ARG A 152 -4.23 -3.39 -14.54
C ARG A 152 -3.02 -4.03 -13.90
N ARG A 153 -1.85 -3.67 -14.44
CA ARG A 153 -0.56 -4.18 -13.99
C ARG A 153 0.15 -3.17 -13.12
N LEU A 154 1.06 -3.67 -12.27
CA LEU A 154 1.86 -2.81 -11.39
C LEU A 154 2.80 -1.91 -12.19
N PHE A 155 3.53 -2.48 -13.15
CA PHE A 155 4.51 -1.73 -13.91
C PHE A 155 3.86 -1.07 -15.13
N PRO A 156 4.08 0.25 -15.34
CA PRO A 156 3.55 0.92 -16.52
C PRO A 156 4.17 0.37 -17.80
N ASP A 157 3.41 0.45 -18.89
CA ASP A 157 3.92 0.11 -20.23
C ASP A 157 4.93 1.17 -20.67
N GLY A 158 6.08 0.74 -21.23
CA GLY A 158 7.08 1.71 -21.70
C GLY A 158 8.48 1.18 -21.85
#